data_bcd25f489fe28e91ef286840d28d10e1
#
_entry.id   bcd25f489fe28e91ef286840d28d10e1
#
_cell.length_a   1.000
_cell.length_b   1.000
_cell.length_c   1.000
_cell.angle_alpha   90.00
_cell.angle_beta   90.00
_cell.angle_gamma   90.00
#
_symmetry.space_group_name_H-M   'P 1'
#
loop_
_entity.id
_entity.type
_entity.pdbx_description
1 polymer ?
#
loop_
_entity_poly.entity_id
_entity_poly.type
_entity_poly.pdbx_seq_one_letter_code
_entity_poly.pdbx_strand_id
1 'polypeptide(L)'
;TVTAAGTSERYEINGGPRQEGPVNVSNGDTVRVSVISPGAANTTRAVTVNIGGVEEVWNVTTGAVDETPGPINFNNVALSGSHTVFSNTVVLGNFNSPATIQLRGAGTAMYSLNGGPFTRADGVANPGDTVQLKMTSAAVPATRRAYLIVGRIRGRWEVVTFAGSPAQQ
;
A
#
# COMPACT_ATOMS: atom_id res chain seq x y z
N THR A 1 -5.81 37.14 -22.88
CA THR A 1 -5.73 35.76 -23.36
C THR A 1 -5.02 34.91 -22.33
N VAL A 2 -5.54 33.74 -22.07
CA VAL A 2 -4.88 32.68 -21.27
C VAL A 2 -4.35 31.63 -22.22
N THR A 3 -3.13 31.16 -21.97
CA THR A 3 -2.55 29.96 -22.58
C THR A 3 -1.88 29.12 -21.53
N ALA A 4 -1.94 27.80 -21.69
CA ALA A 4 -1.13 26.85 -20.90
C ALA A 4 -0.31 26.01 -21.88
N ALA A 5 1.00 25.90 -21.61
CA ALA A 5 1.92 25.15 -22.45
C ALA A 5 2.50 23.95 -21.71
N GLY A 6 2.41 22.78 -22.34
CA GLY A 6 2.89 21.48 -21.85
C GLY A 6 2.17 20.34 -22.57
N THR A 7 2.19 19.15 -22.01
CA THR A 7 1.49 17.96 -22.52
C THR A 7 0.41 17.51 -21.54
N SER A 8 -0.86 17.63 -21.87
CA SER A 8 -2.03 17.25 -21.07
C SER A 8 -2.56 18.32 -20.11
N GLU A 9 -2.23 19.59 -20.34
CA GLU A 9 -2.81 20.71 -19.59
C GLU A 9 -4.22 20.99 -20.05
N ARG A 10 -5.06 21.33 -19.10
CA ARG A 10 -6.43 21.81 -19.27
C ARG A 10 -6.66 22.97 -18.33
N TYR A 11 -7.50 23.89 -18.72
CA TYR A 11 -7.97 24.94 -17.82
C TYR A 11 -9.48 25.12 -17.92
N GLU A 12 -10.05 25.68 -16.88
CA GLU A 12 -11.46 26.01 -16.75
C GLU A 12 -11.56 27.52 -16.44
N ILE A 13 -12.49 28.22 -17.07
CA ILE A 13 -12.79 29.60 -16.76
C ILE A 13 -14.13 29.64 -16.05
N ASN A 14 -14.19 30.26 -14.87
CA ASN A 14 -15.41 30.45 -14.07
C ASN A 14 -16.18 29.14 -13.82
N GLY A 15 -15.46 28.00 -13.64
CA GLY A 15 -16.06 26.68 -13.45
C GLY A 15 -16.74 26.10 -14.70
N GLY A 16 -16.48 26.66 -15.87
CA GLY A 16 -16.97 26.16 -17.15
C GLY A 16 -16.25 24.87 -17.60
N PRO A 17 -16.51 24.43 -18.83
CA PRO A 17 -15.89 23.20 -19.35
C PRO A 17 -14.37 23.32 -19.46
N ARG A 18 -13.69 22.18 -19.37
CA ARG A 18 -12.24 22.11 -19.58
C ARG A 18 -11.87 22.39 -21.01
N GLN A 19 -10.88 23.23 -21.20
CA GLN A 19 -10.44 23.75 -22.49
C GLN A 19 -8.95 23.55 -22.70
N GLU A 20 -8.56 23.59 -23.98
CA GLU A 20 -7.19 23.62 -24.48
C GLU A 20 -7.02 24.82 -25.40
N GLY A 21 -5.79 25.31 -25.56
CA GLY A 21 -5.47 26.42 -26.44
C GLY A 21 -5.85 27.79 -25.89
N PRO A 22 -5.57 28.89 -26.65
CA PRO A 22 -5.77 30.26 -26.16
C PRO A 22 -7.24 30.61 -25.97
N VAL A 23 -7.58 31.20 -24.82
CA VAL A 23 -8.92 31.72 -24.51
C VAL A 23 -8.83 33.16 -23.97
N ASN A 24 -9.74 34.00 -24.31
CA ASN A 24 -9.84 35.36 -23.77
C ASN A 24 -10.46 35.31 -22.37
N VAL A 25 -9.83 36.04 -21.44
CA VAL A 25 -10.32 36.24 -20.09
C VAL A 25 -10.46 37.72 -19.79
N SER A 26 -11.38 38.04 -18.90
CA SER A 26 -11.68 39.40 -18.42
C SER A 26 -11.22 39.59 -17.00
N ASN A 27 -11.16 40.84 -16.55
CA ASN A 27 -10.88 41.12 -15.15
C ASN A 27 -11.98 40.56 -14.24
N GLY A 28 -11.59 39.83 -13.21
CA GLY A 28 -12.50 39.15 -12.29
C GLY A 28 -12.79 37.68 -12.64
N ASP A 29 -12.36 37.20 -13.82
CA ASP A 29 -12.48 35.77 -14.13
C ASP A 29 -11.56 34.91 -13.26
N THR A 30 -12.05 33.72 -12.91
CA THR A 30 -11.25 32.69 -12.22
C THR A 30 -10.73 31.70 -13.24
N VAL A 31 -9.42 31.39 -13.17
CA VAL A 31 -8.77 30.39 -14.01
C VAL A 31 -8.32 29.23 -13.12
N ARG A 32 -8.77 28.01 -13.42
CA ARG A 32 -8.33 26.79 -12.78
C ARG A 32 -7.56 25.93 -13.76
N VAL A 33 -6.31 25.64 -13.45
CA VAL A 33 -5.44 24.79 -14.27
C VAL A 33 -5.45 23.36 -13.72
N SER A 34 -5.47 22.38 -14.61
CA SER A 34 -5.34 20.95 -14.29
C SER A 34 -4.31 20.30 -15.21
N VAL A 35 -3.58 19.34 -14.67
CA VAL A 35 -2.57 18.55 -15.38
C VAL A 35 -2.61 17.12 -14.92
N ILE A 36 -2.31 16.17 -15.82
CA ILE A 36 -2.07 14.79 -15.44
C ILE A 36 -0.67 14.69 -14.84
N SER A 37 -0.56 14.19 -13.59
CA SER A 37 0.75 13.98 -12.96
C SER A 37 1.64 13.04 -13.78
N PRO A 38 2.97 13.13 -13.69
CA PRO A 38 3.87 12.13 -14.29
C PRO A 38 3.55 10.71 -13.81
N GLY A 39 3.73 9.71 -14.68
CA GLY A 39 3.54 8.30 -14.30
C GLY A 39 4.72 7.69 -13.54
N ALA A 40 5.92 8.27 -13.67
CA ALA A 40 7.11 7.81 -12.96
C ALA A 40 7.26 8.55 -11.61
N ALA A 41 7.83 7.85 -10.61
CA ALA A 41 8.15 8.46 -9.32
C ALA A 41 9.28 9.49 -9.44
N ASN A 42 9.35 10.44 -8.50
CA ASN A 42 10.36 11.50 -8.45
C ASN A 42 10.46 12.31 -9.76
N THR A 43 9.37 12.43 -10.48
CA THR A 43 9.35 13.13 -11.76
C THR A 43 8.51 14.40 -11.62
N THR A 44 9.05 15.51 -12.11
CA THR A 44 8.35 16.80 -12.13
C THR A 44 7.80 17.09 -13.52
N ARG A 45 6.55 17.51 -13.59
CA ARG A 45 5.97 18.13 -14.78
C ARG A 45 5.73 19.60 -14.48
N ALA A 46 6.31 20.46 -15.32
CA ALA A 46 6.09 21.89 -15.27
C ALA A 46 4.95 22.28 -16.24
N VAL A 47 4.08 23.16 -15.80
CA VAL A 47 3.05 23.80 -16.60
C VAL A 47 3.28 25.30 -16.56
N THR A 48 3.52 25.91 -17.69
CA THR A 48 3.62 27.37 -17.80
C THR A 48 2.27 27.93 -18.17
N VAL A 49 1.74 28.81 -17.35
CA VAL A 49 0.49 29.54 -17.61
C VAL A 49 0.84 30.97 -17.93
N ASN A 50 0.34 31.47 -19.07
CA ASN A 50 0.49 32.87 -19.48
C ASN A 50 -0.88 33.55 -19.48
N ILE A 51 -1.00 34.64 -18.75
CA ILE A 51 -2.22 35.47 -18.72
C ILE A 51 -1.84 36.91 -19.06
N GLY A 52 -2.22 37.35 -20.24
CA GLY A 52 -1.97 38.73 -20.68
C GLY A 52 -0.49 39.11 -20.82
N GLY A 53 0.39 38.13 -21.05
CA GLY A 53 1.84 38.32 -21.13
C GLY A 53 2.60 38.09 -19.81
N VAL A 54 1.89 37.84 -18.72
CA VAL A 54 2.51 37.42 -17.44
C VAL A 54 2.56 35.89 -17.37
N GLU A 55 3.74 35.36 -17.18
CA GLU A 55 3.97 33.91 -17.09
C GLU A 55 4.20 33.46 -15.65
N GLU A 56 3.60 32.31 -15.30
CA GLU A 56 3.81 31.62 -14.04
C GLU A 56 4.01 30.12 -14.30
N VAL A 57 4.92 29.49 -13.55
CA VAL A 57 5.23 28.07 -13.68
C VAL A 57 4.69 27.30 -12.47
N TRP A 58 3.79 26.35 -12.76
CA TRP A 58 3.29 25.41 -11.76
C TRP A 58 3.95 24.05 -11.93
N ASN A 59 4.63 23.56 -10.89
CA ASN A 59 5.33 22.29 -10.87
C ASN A 59 4.52 21.22 -10.11
N VAL A 60 4.26 20.09 -10.76
CA VAL A 60 3.64 18.91 -10.17
C VAL A 60 4.68 17.80 -10.11
N THR A 61 5.09 17.42 -8.90
CA THR A 61 6.09 16.39 -8.69
C THR A 61 5.45 15.15 -8.08
N THR A 62 5.71 13.97 -8.66
CA THR A 62 5.33 12.68 -8.08
C THR A 62 6.26 12.29 -6.94
N GLY A 63 5.71 11.67 -5.90
CA GLY A 63 6.48 11.22 -4.74
C GLY A 63 7.51 10.13 -5.07
N ALA A 64 8.41 9.88 -4.11
CA ALA A 64 9.34 8.76 -4.18
C ALA A 64 8.59 7.42 -4.11
N VAL A 65 9.17 6.37 -4.70
CA VAL A 65 8.74 4.98 -4.49
C VAL A 65 9.02 4.59 -3.04
N ASP A 66 7.98 4.11 -2.36
CA ASP A 66 8.08 3.52 -1.04
C ASP A 66 7.48 2.11 -1.07
N GLU A 67 8.34 1.10 -0.96
CA GLU A 67 8.02 -0.33 -0.88
C GLU A 67 8.06 -0.83 0.58
N THR A 68 8.15 0.08 1.56
CA THR A 68 8.34 -0.26 2.96
C THR A 68 7.04 -0.06 3.73
N PRO A 69 6.25 -1.11 3.98
CA PRO A 69 5.02 -0.99 4.73
C PRO A 69 5.29 -0.57 6.19
N GLY A 70 4.25 -0.09 6.85
CA GLY A 70 4.25 0.10 8.29
C GLY A 70 4.39 -1.22 9.06
N PRO A 71 4.40 -1.16 10.41
CA PRO A 71 4.54 -2.33 11.27
C PRO A 71 3.47 -3.39 10.99
N ILE A 72 3.88 -4.66 10.91
CA ILE A 72 3.00 -5.83 10.70
C ILE A 72 2.87 -6.57 12.02
N ASN A 73 1.73 -6.43 12.69
CA ASN A 73 1.50 -6.96 14.03
C ASN A 73 0.47 -8.10 14.02
N PHE A 74 0.91 -9.30 14.40
CA PHE A 74 0.06 -10.46 14.58
C PHE A 74 -0.16 -10.75 16.07
N ASN A 75 -1.39 -11.09 16.45
CA ASN A 75 -1.72 -11.53 17.80
C ASN A 75 -1.24 -12.97 18.00
N ASN A 76 -0.38 -13.19 18.99
CA ASN A 76 0.10 -14.53 19.33
C ASN A 76 -1.05 -15.41 19.86
N VAL A 77 -0.95 -16.71 19.63
CA VAL A 77 -1.94 -17.70 20.05
C VAL A 77 -1.30 -18.69 21.01
N ALA A 78 -2.02 -19.05 22.10
CA ALA A 78 -1.62 -20.08 23.04
C ALA A 78 -2.77 -21.11 23.18
N LEU A 79 -2.45 -22.40 23.07
CA LEU A 79 -3.44 -23.49 23.08
C LEU A 79 -2.79 -24.81 23.49
N SER A 80 -3.61 -25.83 23.76
CA SER A 80 -3.13 -27.21 23.99
C SER A 80 -3.33 -28.06 22.73
N GLY A 81 -2.42 -29.00 22.48
CA GLY A 81 -2.52 -29.95 21.38
C GLY A 81 -2.26 -29.37 19.99
N SER A 82 -2.41 -30.24 18.99
CA SER A 82 -2.15 -29.92 17.59
C SER A 82 -3.42 -29.48 16.86
N HIS A 83 -3.48 -28.21 16.48
CA HIS A 83 -4.62 -27.61 15.77
C HIS A 83 -4.13 -26.69 14.65
N THR A 84 -4.95 -26.52 13.61
CA THR A 84 -4.76 -25.43 12.65
C THR A 84 -5.27 -24.15 13.28
N VAL A 85 -4.41 -23.14 13.36
CA VAL A 85 -4.72 -21.82 13.93
C VAL A 85 -4.48 -20.73 12.91
N PHE A 86 -5.20 -19.63 13.09
CA PHE A 86 -5.14 -18.45 12.21
C PHE A 86 -4.74 -17.23 13.03
N SER A 87 -3.99 -16.32 12.43
CA SER A 87 -3.72 -15.00 13.00
C SER A 87 -4.94 -14.08 12.82
N ASN A 88 -4.90 -12.91 13.45
CA ASN A 88 -5.70 -11.78 13.00
C ASN A 88 -5.33 -11.40 11.56
N THR A 89 -6.26 -10.76 10.86
CA THR A 89 -6.00 -10.11 9.56
C THR A 89 -5.32 -8.76 9.81
N VAL A 90 -4.28 -8.46 9.02
CA VAL A 90 -3.52 -7.21 9.07
C VAL A 90 -3.64 -6.51 7.73
N VAL A 91 -3.93 -5.22 7.73
CA VAL A 91 -3.88 -4.37 6.52
C VAL A 91 -2.46 -3.89 6.30
N LEU A 92 -1.93 -4.08 5.10
CA LEU A 92 -0.61 -3.61 4.70
C LEU A 92 -0.73 -2.16 4.20
N GLY A 93 -0.26 -1.20 4.97
CA GLY A 93 -0.36 0.23 4.68
C GLY A 93 0.96 0.98 4.89
N ASN A 94 0.90 2.30 4.69
CA ASN A 94 2.04 3.22 4.82
C ASN A 94 3.18 2.97 3.82
N PHE A 95 2.84 2.52 2.61
CA PHE A 95 3.73 2.44 1.46
C PHE A 95 2.91 2.76 0.19
N ASN A 96 3.55 3.04 -0.93
CA ASN A 96 2.87 3.52 -2.14
C ASN A 96 3.21 2.73 -3.40
N SER A 97 3.99 1.67 -3.27
CA SER A 97 4.44 0.84 -4.39
C SER A 97 4.38 -0.64 -4.01
N PRO A 98 4.15 -1.56 -4.98
CA PRO A 98 4.15 -2.99 -4.71
C PRO A 98 5.46 -3.45 -4.05
N ALA A 99 5.35 -4.27 -3.00
CA ALA A 99 6.48 -4.81 -2.25
C ALA A 99 6.52 -6.34 -2.32
N THR A 100 7.70 -6.93 -2.27
CA THR A 100 7.85 -8.39 -2.19
C THR A 100 7.28 -8.91 -0.87
N ILE A 101 6.56 -10.04 -0.91
CA ILE A 101 6.06 -10.74 0.29
C ILE A 101 6.67 -12.13 0.37
N GLN A 102 7.19 -12.47 1.54
CA GLN A 102 7.87 -13.74 1.80
C GLN A 102 7.49 -14.28 3.19
N LEU A 103 7.42 -15.61 3.30
CA LEU A 103 7.15 -16.26 4.58
C LEU A 103 8.33 -17.16 4.98
N ARG A 104 8.77 -17.02 6.23
CA ARG A 104 9.85 -17.80 6.83
C ARG A 104 9.40 -18.40 8.16
N GLY A 105 10.16 -19.36 8.69
CA GLY A 105 9.89 -20.01 9.98
C GLY A 105 9.17 -21.36 9.83
N ALA A 106 8.21 -21.64 10.71
CA ALA A 106 7.55 -22.96 10.81
C ALA A 106 7.07 -23.50 9.46
N GLY A 107 7.44 -24.76 9.14
CA GLY A 107 7.15 -25.38 7.84
C GLY A 107 5.67 -25.52 7.51
N THR A 108 4.79 -25.50 8.53
CA THR A 108 3.33 -25.54 8.37
C THR A 108 2.69 -24.17 8.21
N ALA A 109 3.47 -23.08 8.35
CA ALA A 109 2.96 -21.73 8.20
C ALA A 109 2.68 -21.41 6.73
N MET A 110 1.57 -20.74 6.47
CA MET A 110 1.15 -20.23 5.17
C MET A 110 0.52 -18.84 5.36
N TYR A 111 0.50 -18.04 4.32
CA TYR A 111 -0.22 -16.76 4.30
C TYR A 111 -1.28 -16.73 3.21
N SER A 112 -2.31 -15.92 3.42
CA SER A 112 -3.33 -15.55 2.44
C SER A 112 -3.31 -14.05 2.25
N LEU A 113 -3.38 -13.58 1.00
CA LEU A 113 -3.63 -12.19 0.64
C LEU A 113 -5.10 -12.02 0.23
N ASN A 114 -5.74 -10.98 0.76
CA ASN A 114 -7.11 -10.59 0.41
C ASN A 114 -8.13 -11.75 0.49
N GLY A 115 -7.95 -12.66 1.44
CA GLY A 115 -8.80 -13.83 1.59
C GLY A 115 -8.63 -14.90 0.51
N GLY A 116 -7.64 -14.79 -0.35
CA GLY A 116 -7.31 -15.77 -1.37
C GLY A 116 -6.72 -17.08 -0.79
N PRO A 117 -6.29 -18.01 -1.65
CA PRO A 117 -5.70 -19.27 -1.21
C PRO A 117 -4.47 -19.08 -0.32
N PHE A 118 -4.33 -19.93 0.70
CA PHE A 118 -3.14 -19.95 1.52
C PHE A 118 -1.95 -20.53 0.79
N THR A 119 -0.84 -19.83 0.80
CA THR A 119 0.40 -20.20 0.10
C THR A 119 1.64 -20.01 0.98
N ARG A 120 2.74 -20.56 0.54
CA ARG A 120 4.10 -20.35 1.08
C ARG A 120 5.03 -19.73 0.05
N ALA A 121 4.59 -19.64 -1.20
CA ALA A 121 5.37 -19.08 -2.29
C ALA A 121 5.61 -17.58 -2.05
N ASP A 122 6.78 -17.10 -2.46
CA ASP A 122 7.05 -15.68 -2.51
C ASP A 122 6.11 -15.00 -3.52
N GLY A 123 5.72 -13.77 -3.28
CA GLY A 123 4.76 -13.03 -4.09
C GLY A 123 4.96 -11.53 -4.00
N VAL A 124 3.91 -10.79 -4.34
CA VAL A 124 3.86 -9.33 -4.29
C VAL A 124 2.62 -8.91 -3.49
N ALA A 125 2.80 -7.94 -2.61
CA ALA A 125 1.73 -7.28 -1.87
C ALA A 125 1.63 -5.82 -2.33
N ASN A 126 0.41 -5.32 -2.45
CA ASN A 126 0.11 -3.94 -2.82
C ASN A 126 -0.30 -3.13 -1.57
N PRO A 127 -0.16 -1.80 -1.61
CA PRO A 127 -0.74 -0.94 -0.58
C PRO A 127 -2.24 -1.20 -0.40
N GLY A 128 -2.67 -1.42 0.85
CA GLY A 128 -4.06 -1.73 1.18
C GLY A 128 -4.42 -3.21 1.17
N ASP A 129 -3.56 -4.10 0.69
CA ASP A 129 -3.80 -5.54 0.77
C ASP A 129 -3.97 -6.00 2.23
N THR A 130 -4.79 -7.02 2.43
CA THR A 130 -4.95 -7.67 3.73
C THR A 130 -4.20 -8.99 3.76
N VAL A 131 -3.55 -9.30 4.88
CA VAL A 131 -2.84 -10.55 5.06
C VAL A 131 -3.27 -11.27 6.32
N GLN A 132 -3.44 -12.59 6.23
CA GLN A 132 -3.70 -13.49 7.34
C GLN A 132 -2.73 -14.67 7.27
N LEU A 133 -2.22 -15.09 8.42
CA LEU A 133 -1.40 -16.29 8.54
C LEU A 133 -2.23 -17.46 9.07
N LYS A 134 -1.84 -18.68 8.67
CA LYS A 134 -2.24 -19.93 9.33
C LYS A 134 -1.03 -20.81 9.58
N MET A 135 -1.05 -21.61 10.64
CA MET A 135 -0.13 -22.72 10.84
C MET A 135 -0.75 -23.80 11.70
N THR A 136 -0.17 -24.99 11.68
CA THR A 136 -0.52 -26.06 12.65
C THR A 136 0.35 -25.90 13.88
N SER A 137 -0.26 -25.88 15.08
CA SER A 137 0.44 -25.87 16.36
C SER A 137 1.19 -27.19 16.59
N ALA A 138 2.06 -27.24 17.59
CA ALA A 138 2.77 -28.48 17.94
C ALA A 138 1.82 -29.47 18.65
N ALA A 139 2.11 -30.76 18.55
CA ALA A 139 1.41 -31.80 19.32
C ALA A 139 1.84 -31.86 20.79
N VAL A 140 3.06 -31.40 21.08
CA VAL A 140 3.69 -31.34 22.40
C VAL A 140 4.00 -29.89 22.77
N PRO A 141 4.23 -29.59 24.06
CA PRO A 141 4.58 -28.22 24.46
C PRO A 141 5.75 -27.67 23.65
N ALA A 142 5.51 -26.64 22.89
CA ALA A 142 6.51 -25.98 22.05
C ALA A 142 6.00 -24.62 21.55
N THR A 143 6.91 -23.78 21.09
CA THR A 143 6.60 -22.53 20.40
C THR A 143 6.97 -22.64 18.93
N ARG A 144 6.00 -22.39 18.06
CA ARG A 144 6.23 -22.27 16.62
C ARG A 144 6.16 -20.79 16.22
N ARG A 145 7.05 -20.37 15.32
CA ARG A 145 7.15 -18.99 14.87
C ARG A 145 7.06 -18.92 13.36
N ALA A 146 6.27 -17.97 12.89
CA ALA A 146 6.24 -17.55 11.50
C ALA A 146 6.70 -16.10 11.40
N TYR A 147 7.39 -15.77 10.32
CA TYR A 147 7.87 -14.44 10.01
C TYR A 147 7.40 -14.07 8.62
N LEU A 148 6.46 -13.14 8.54
CA LEU A 148 6.07 -12.53 7.28
C LEU A 148 6.99 -11.35 7.02
N ILE A 149 7.56 -11.28 5.83
CA ILE A 149 8.43 -10.20 5.39
C ILE A 149 7.77 -9.55 4.20
N VAL A 150 7.47 -8.25 4.29
CA VAL A 150 6.94 -7.46 3.18
C VAL A 150 7.89 -6.30 2.95
N GLY A 151 8.48 -6.23 1.75
CA GLY A 151 9.60 -5.33 1.49
C GLY A 151 10.75 -5.58 2.48
N ARG A 152 10.95 -4.64 3.40
CA ARG A 152 11.99 -4.73 4.46
C ARG A 152 11.42 -4.93 5.85
N ILE A 153 10.10 -4.94 6.01
CA ILE A 153 9.43 -5.05 7.32
C ILE A 153 9.10 -6.50 7.61
N ARG A 154 9.39 -6.93 8.83
CA ARG A 154 9.14 -8.28 9.32
C ARG A 154 8.09 -8.26 10.43
N GLY A 155 6.94 -8.91 10.17
CA GLY A 155 5.95 -9.27 11.17
C GLY A 155 6.26 -10.65 11.76
N ARG A 156 6.21 -10.79 13.10
CA ARG A 156 6.36 -12.06 13.81
C ARG A 156 5.02 -12.53 14.35
N TRP A 157 4.74 -13.82 14.17
CA TRP A 157 3.61 -14.50 14.77
C TRP A 157 4.07 -15.74 15.52
N GLU A 158 3.62 -15.89 16.78
CA GLU A 158 3.94 -17.03 17.62
C GLU A 158 2.70 -17.83 17.98
N VAL A 159 2.83 -19.15 17.92
CA VAL A 159 1.84 -20.11 18.41
C VAL A 159 2.52 -20.98 19.47
N VAL A 160 2.07 -20.81 20.71
CA VAL A 160 2.57 -21.54 21.87
C VAL A 160 1.64 -22.71 22.17
N THR A 161 2.18 -23.91 22.18
CA THR A 161 1.45 -25.11 22.64
C THR A 161 1.89 -25.42 24.06
N PHE A 162 0.97 -25.55 24.97
CA PHE A 162 1.23 -25.98 26.35
C PHE A 162 0.70 -27.39 26.60
N ALA A 163 1.15 -28.05 27.69
CA ALA A 163 0.62 -29.33 28.09
C ALA A 163 -0.87 -29.20 28.41
N GLY A 164 -1.69 -30.09 27.88
CA GLY A 164 -3.09 -30.18 28.32
C GLY A 164 -3.13 -30.46 29.81
N SER A 165 -4.08 -29.88 30.55
CA SER A 165 -4.33 -30.26 31.94
C SER A 165 -4.64 -31.76 31.95
N PRO A 166 -4.02 -32.57 32.80
CA PRO A 166 -4.44 -33.97 32.94
C PRO A 166 -5.95 -33.98 33.29
N ALA A 167 -6.71 -34.80 32.55
CA ALA A 167 -8.12 -34.97 32.85
C ALA A 167 -8.20 -35.37 34.34
N GLN A 168 -8.96 -34.59 35.13
CA GLN A 168 -9.30 -35.02 36.48
C GLN A 168 -10.15 -36.29 36.35
N GLN A 169 -9.59 -37.40 36.81
CA GLN A 169 -10.32 -38.66 36.95
C GLN A 169 -11.25 -38.59 38.16
#